data_0046f01202b7c220df86c304e42f537a
#
_entry.id   0046f01202b7c220df86c304e42f537a
#
_cell.length_a   1.000
_cell.length_b   1.000
_cell.length_c   1.000
_cell.angle_alpha   90.00
_cell.angle_beta   90.00
_cell.angle_gamma   90.00
#
_symmetry.space_group_name_H-M   'P 1'
#
loop_
_entity.id
_entity.type
_entity.pdbx_description
1 polymer ?
#
loop_
_entity_poly.entity_id
_entity_poly.type
_entity_poly.pdbx_seq_one_letter_code
_entity_poly.pdbx_strand_id
1 'polypeptide(L)'
;MKRIQIIDSHTGGEPTRLVVSGFPALGSGTMAERRDLLAREHDRYRTACILEPRGSDVLVGALLCEPVSPDAAAGVIFFNNSGYLGMCGHGTIGVVRTLHHMGRIAPGVHRIETPVGTVEATLHDDLSVSVRNVPAYRHAKGVALDVPGYGPVKGDIAWGGNWFFLISDHGQRVAGDNVAALTAYASAVREGLERAGITGANGGEIDHIELFADDPEHDSRSFVLCPGLAYDRSPCGTGTSAKLACLAADGKLAPGVVWRQASVIGSVFHASYEETDGGIVPTIRGTAHLSAEATLLIEEDDPFGWGIAP
;
A
#
# COMPACT_ATOMS: atom_id res chain seq x y z
N MET A 1 19.43 -16.75 21.21
CA MET A 1 19.38 -15.58 20.27
C MET A 1 18.82 -16.01 18.93
N LYS A 2 17.72 -15.43 18.48
CA LYS A 2 17.15 -15.63 17.13
C LYS A 2 17.71 -14.61 16.15
N ARG A 3 17.78 -14.98 14.87
CA ARG A 3 18.28 -14.14 13.78
C ARG A 3 17.26 -14.11 12.66
N ILE A 4 16.94 -12.91 12.16
CA ILE A 4 16.01 -12.70 11.04
C ILE A 4 16.76 -11.86 10.01
N GLN A 5 16.95 -12.39 8.82
CA GLN A 5 17.58 -11.66 7.71
C GLN A 5 16.53 -10.82 6.98
N ILE A 6 16.87 -9.57 6.74
CA ILE A 6 16.00 -8.62 6.07
C ILE A 6 16.75 -7.85 4.98
N ILE A 7 15.99 -7.40 3.99
CA ILE A 7 16.41 -6.38 3.03
C ILE A 7 15.35 -5.28 3.04
N ASP A 8 15.79 -4.06 3.36
CA ASP A 8 14.91 -2.89 3.39
C ASP A 8 15.01 -2.12 2.08
N SER A 9 13.89 -1.59 1.65
CA SER A 9 13.73 -0.72 0.48
C SER A 9 12.70 0.36 0.76
N HIS A 10 12.57 1.33 -0.15
CA HIS A 10 11.42 2.21 -0.18
C HIS A 10 10.91 2.35 -1.61
N THR A 11 9.62 2.48 -1.78
CA THR A 11 8.95 2.78 -3.04
C THR A 11 8.36 4.18 -2.96
N GLY A 12 8.93 5.11 -3.72
CA GLY A 12 8.49 6.50 -3.66
C GLY A 12 8.57 7.12 -2.25
N GLY A 13 9.49 6.66 -1.40
CA GLY A 13 9.63 7.10 -0.01
C GLY A 13 8.91 6.21 1.01
N GLU A 14 7.95 5.38 0.62
CA GLU A 14 7.23 4.48 1.53
C GLU A 14 8.05 3.21 1.79
N PRO A 15 8.41 2.92 3.08
CA PRO A 15 9.37 1.87 3.39
C PRO A 15 8.76 0.46 3.33
N THR A 16 9.57 -0.49 2.84
CA THR A 16 9.24 -1.92 2.82
C THR A 16 10.40 -2.73 3.37
N ARG A 17 10.12 -3.63 4.31
CA ARG A 17 11.08 -4.60 4.85
C ARG A 17 10.77 -5.99 4.32
N LEU A 18 11.61 -6.52 3.44
CA LEU A 18 11.51 -7.91 3.00
C LEU A 18 12.23 -8.81 4.00
N VAL A 19 11.49 -9.68 4.66
CA VAL A 19 12.04 -10.77 5.49
C VAL A 19 12.43 -11.92 4.56
N VAL A 20 13.73 -12.18 4.48
CA VAL A 20 14.30 -13.19 3.59
C VAL A 20 14.39 -14.56 4.28
N SER A 21 14.72 -14.59 5.57
CA SER A 21 14.81 -15.83 6.35
C SER A 21 14.68 -15.57 7.87
N GLY A 22 14.54 -16.64 8.63
CA GLY A 22 14.51 -16.58 10.11
C GLY A 22 13.10 -16.69 10.69
N PHE A 23 12.05 -16.70 9.88
CA PHE A 23 10.70 -17.04 10.31
C PHE A 23 10.51 -18.56 10.37
N PRO A 24 9.53 -19.05 11.14
CA PRO A 24 9.20 -20.47 11.18
C PRO A 24 8.67 -20.97 9.84
N ALA A 25 8.77 -22.27 9.62
CA ALA A 25 8.18 -22.91 8.44
C ALA A 25 6.64 -22.83 8.52
N LEU A 26 6.00 -22.34 7.45
CA LEU A 26 4.55 -22.17 7.35
C LEU A 26 3.85 -23.28 6.54
N GLY A 27 4.55 -24.40 6.29
CA GLY A 27 4.02 -25.51 5.52
C GLY A 27 3.93 -25.23 4.01
N SER A 28 3.16 -26.06 3.30
CA SER A 28 3.01 -26.04 1.84
C SER A 28 1.63 -25.54 1.36
N GLY A 29 0.82 -24.98 2.24
CA GLY A 29 -0.49 -24.41 1.91
C GLY A 29 -0.41 -23.16 1.04
N THR A 30 -1.56 -22.65 0.63
CA THR A 30 -1.71 -21.37 -0.08
C THR A 30 -1.15 -20.21 0.75
N MET A 31 -0.89 -19.05 0.12
CA MET A 31 -0.43 -17.87 0.86
C MET A 31 -1.44 -17.41 1.92
N ALA A 32 -2.75 -17.61 1.69
CA ALA A 32 -3.78 -17.32 2.67
C ALA A 32 -3.68 -18.25 3.90
N GLU A 33 -3.55 -19.56 3.70
CA GLU A 33 -3.38 -20.53 4.79
C GLU A 33 -2.08 -20.29 5.57
N ARG A 34 -0.97 -19.95 4.88
CA ARG A 34 0.31 -19.60 5.53
C ARG A 34 0.21 -18.30 6.33
N ARG A 35 -0.50 -17.28 5.81
CA ARG A 35 -0.79 -16.05 6.57
C ARG A 35 -1.58 -16.35 7.84
N ASP A 36 -2.62 -17.17 7.75
CA ASP A 36 -3.47 -17.52 8.88
C ASP A 36 -2.70 -18.32 9.94
N LEU A 37 -1.81 -19.21 9.50
CA LEU A 37 -0.90 -19.93 10.39
C LEU A 37 0.09 -18.98 11.08
N LEU A 38 0.69 -18.07 10.33
CA LEU A 38 1.61 -17.05 10.85
C LEU A 38 0.91 -16.17 11.89
N ALA A 39 -0.30 -15.70 11.58
CA ALA A 39 -1.10 -14.86 12.48
C ALA A 39 -1.50 -15.61 13.78
N ARG A 40 -1.93 -16.86 13.67
CA ARG A 40 -2.44 -17.61 14.80
C ARG A 40 -1.35 -18.12 15.74
N GLU A 41 -0.21 -18.56 15.19
CA GLU A 41 0.81 -19.28 15.96
C GLU A 41 2.15 -18.56 16.09
N HIS A 42 2.43 -17.61 15.20
CA HIS A 42 3.75 -17.02 15.06
C HIS A 42 3.75 -15.50 14.94
N ASP A 43 2.67 -14.80 15.29
CA ASP A 43 2.53 -13.34 15.11
C ASP A 43 3.67 -12.53 15.75
N ARG A 44 4.29 -13.05 16.82
CA ARG A 44 5.45 -12.41 17.45
C ARG A 44 6.63 -12.17 16.48
N TYR A 45 6.74 -12.92 15.38
CA TYR A 45 7.78 -12.68 14.38
C TYR A 45 7.47 -11.42 13.57
N ARG A 46 6.20 -11.18 13.26
CA ARG A 46 5.74 -9.92 12.66
C ARG A 46 6.08 -8.75 13.58
N THR A 47 5.62 -8.80 14.84
CA THR A 47 5.82 -7.71 15.81
C THR A 47 7.31 -7.44 16.06
N ALA A 48 8.16 -8.46 16.13
CA ALA A 48 9.59 -8.30 16.28
C ALA A 48 10.25 -7.54 15.11
N CYS A 49 9.70 -7.64 13.89
CA CYS A 49 10.25 -6.99 12.70
C CYS A 49 9.68 -5.59 12.45
N ILE A 50 8.43 -5.33 12.87
CA ILE A 50 7.67 -4.14 12.47
C ILE A 50 7.55 -3.13 13.60
N LEU A 51 7.43 -3.59 14.86
CA LEU A 51 7.30 -2.69 15.99
C LEU A 51 8.68 -2.25 16.51
N GLU A 52 8.70 -1.18 17.29
CA GLU A 52 9.90 -0.77 18.03
C GLU A 52 10.42 -1.90 18.94
N PRO A 53 11.70 -2.01 19.18
CA PRO A 53 12.80 -1.11 18.79
C PRO A 53 13.41 -1.39 17.41
N ARG A 54 12.93 -2.38 16.64
CA ARG A 54 13.53 -2.77 15.35
C ARG A 54 12.75 -2.31 14.13
N GLY A 55 11.55 -1.80 14.33
CA GLY A 55 10.67 -1.26 13.30
C GLY A 55 10.15 0.13 13.66
N SER A 56 9.09 0.54 12.99
CA SER A 56 8.36 1.79 13.19
C SER A 56 6.95 1.68 12.61
N ASP A 57 6.05 2.56 13.02
CA ASP A 57 4.64 2.55 12.63
C ASP A 57 4.40 2.65 11.12
N VAL A 58 5.36 3.22 10.39
CA VAL A 58 5.23 3.42 8.93
C VAL A 58 5.73 2.24 8.11
N LEU A 59 6.41 1.27 8.73
CA LEU A 59 7.08 0.21 8.01
C LEU A 59 6.09 -0.87 7.58
N VAL A 60 6.09 -1.21 6.29
CA VAL A 60 5.39 -2.39 5.77
C VAL A 60 6.36 -3.54 5.63
N GLY A 61 6.03 -4.66 6.25
CA GLY A 61 6.77 -5.91 6.14
C GLY A 61 6.25 -6.79 5.01
N ALA A 62 7.14 -7.58 4.44
CA ALA A 62 6.85 -8.59 3.44
C ALA A 62 7.64 -9.87 3.79
N LEU A 63 6.97 -10.96 4.09
CA LEU A 63 7.64 -12.25 4.27
C LEU A 63 7.78 -12.94 2.92
N LEU A 64 9.00 -13.20 2.50
CA LEU A 64 9.32 -13.98 1.32
C LEU A 64 9.03 -15.46 1.59
N CYS A 65 8.20 -16.05 0.76
CA CYS A 65 7.83 -17.46 0.80
C CYS A 65 8.17 -18.15 -0.53
N GLU A 66 8.44 -19.46 -0.47
CA GLU A 66 8.44 -20.27 -1.70
C GLU A 66 7.04 -20.29 -2.30
N PRO A 67 6.89 -20.07 -3.60
CA PRO A 67 5.60 -20.07 -4.26
C PRO A 67 4.97 -21.48 -4.28
N VAL A 68 3.66 -21.54 -4.40
CA VAL A 68 2.91 -22.80 -4.59
C VAL A 68 2.91 -23.19 -6.05
N SER A 69 2.70 -22.21 -6.93
CA SER A 69 2.70 -22.42 -8.37
C SER A 69 4.12 -22.37 -8.95
N PRO A 70 4.51 -23.31 -9.82
CA PRO A 70 5.85 -23.34 -10.41
C PRO A 70 6.13 -22.17 -11.37
N ASP A 71 5.11 -21.45 -11.82
CA ASP A 71 5.20 -20.29 -12.71
C ASP A 71 5.23 -18.95 -11.95
N ALA A 72 5.16 -19.00 -10.62
CA ALA A 72 5.32 -17.80 -9.79
C ALA A 72 6.78 -17.61 -9.36
N ALA A 73 7.24 -16.37 -9.38
CA ALA A 73 8.61 -16.02 -8.99
C ALA A 73 8.80 -16.05 -7.46
N ALA A 74 7.74 -15.78 -6.70
CA ALA A 74 7.74 -15.80 -5.24
C ALA A 74 6.31 -15.84 -4.69
N GLY A 75 6.18 -16.32 -3.44
CA GLY A 75 5.04 -16.03 -2.58
C GLY A 75 5.39 -14.92 -1.58
N VAL A 76 4.43 -14.07 -1.23
CA VAL A 76 4.65 -12.95 -0.31
C VAL A 76 3.45 -12.79 0.62
N ILE A 77 3.73 -12.61 1.92
CA ILE A 77 2.74 -12.25 2.93
C ILE A 77 3.08 -10.86 3.44
N PHE A 78 2.23 -9.87 3.15
CA PHE A 78 2.39 -8.50 3.63
C PHE A 78 1.78 -8.31 5.02
N PHE A 79 2.41 -7.44 5.82
CA PHE A 79 1.96 -7.09 7.16
C PHE A 79 2.46 -5.70 7.57
N ASN A 80 1.85 -5.12 8.59
CA ASN A 80 2.25 -3.83 9.17
C ASN A 80 2.15 -3.87 10.70
N ASN A 81 2.20 -2.69 11.35
CA ASN A 81 2.02 -2.57 12.79
C ASN A 81 0.63 -3.02 13.28
N SER A 82 -0.41 -2.87 12.45
CA SER A 82 -1.80 -3.23 12.79
C SER A 82 -2.16 -4.69 12.53
N GLY A 83 -1.43 -5.40 11.62
CA GLY A 83 -1.74 -6.79 11.27
C GLY A 83 -1.29 -7.20 9.88
N TYR A 84 -2.09 -8.04 9.22
CA TYR A 84 -1.79 -8.63 7.91
C TYR A 84 -2.58 -7.97 6.81
N LEU A 85 -1.91 -7.75 5.67
CA LEU A 85 -2.49 -7.14 4.47
C LEU A 85 -2.73 -8.23 3.42
N GLY A 86 -3.81 -8.09 2.66
CA GLY A 86 -4.09 -8.98 1.54
C GLY A 86 -3.10 -8.81 0.40
N MET A 87 -2.84 -7.55 0.04
CA MET A 87 -1.91 -7.11 -0.99
C MET A 87 -1.41 -5.71 -0.65
N CYS A 88 -0.24 -5.33 -1.15
CA CYS A 88 0.33 -4.00 -0.96
C CYS A 88 1.02 -3.56 -2.26
N GLY A 89 0.57 -2.46 -2.87
CA GLY A 89 1.08 -1.98 -4.16
C GLY A 89 2.54 -1.54 -4.08
N HIS A 90 2.88 -0.60 -3.18
CA HIS A 90 4.26 -0.14 -3.01
C HIS A 90 5.17 -1.26 -2.50
N GLY A 91 4.66 -2.13 -1.61
CA GLY A 91 5.37 -3.30 -1.12
C GLY A 91 5.71 -4.29 -2.24
N THR A 92 4.79 -4.52 -3.18
CA THR A 92 5.05 -5.39 -4.35
C THR A 92 6.15 -4.81 -5.24
N ILE A 93 6.15 -3.49 -5.49
CA ILE A 93 7.22 -2.81 -6.24
C ILE A 93 8.57 -3.00 -5.52
N GLY A 94 8.61 -2.82 -4.19
CA GLY A 94 9.79 -3.03 -3.35
C GLY A 94 10.29 -4.48 -3.39
N VAL A 95 9.37 -5.44 -3.26
CA VAL A 95 9.69 -6.88 -3.33
C VAL A 95 10.29 -7.26 -4.68
N VAL A 96 9.68 -6.88 -5.80
CA VAL A 96 10.17 -7.19 -7.15
C VAL A 96 11.57 -6.60 -7.36
N ARG A 97 11.80 -5.36 -6.94
CA ARG A 97 13.12 -4.75 -7.00
C ARG A 97 14.15 -5.48 -6.14
N THR A 98 13.73 -5.96 -4.96
CA THR A 98 14.59 -6.73 -4.05
C THR A 98 14.89 -8.13 -4.60
N LEU A 99 13.92 -8.83 -5.20
CA LEU A 99 14.14 -10.13 -5.85
C LEU A 99 15.16 -10.03 -6.99
N HIS A 100 15.13 -8.94 -7.78
CA HIS A 100 16.15 -8.66 -8.79
C HIS A 100 17.54 -8.47 -8.17
N HIS A 101 17.64 -7.69 -7.09
CA HIS A 101 18.90 -7.51 -6.37
C HIS A 101 19.48 -8.82 -5.84
N MET A 102 18.61 -9.72 -5.36
CA MET A 102 19.00 -11.07 -4.93
C MET A 102 19.40 -11.99 -6.09
N GLY A 103 19.30 -11.54 -7.34
CA GLY A 103 19.56 -12.36 -8.54
C GLY A 103 18.49 -13.44 -8.81
N ARG A 104 17.31 -13.34 -8.20
CA ARG A 104 16.22 -14.31 -8.37
C ARG A 104 15.40 -14.09 -9.62
N ILE A 105 15.32 -12.85 -10.11
CA ILE A 105 14.60 -12.46 -11.33
C ILE A 105 15.41 -11.48 -12.18
N ALA A 106 15.15 -11.46 -13.48
CA ALA A 106 15.64 -10.50 -14.45
C ALA A 106 14.50 -9.58 -14.92
N PRO A 107 14.76 -8.48 -15.67
CA PRO A 107 13.71 -7.71 -16.31
C PRO A 107 12.74 -8.61 -17.11
N GLY A 108 11.43 -8.32 -16.99
CA GLY A 108 10.35 -9.10 -17.56
C GLY A 108 9.10 -9.15 -16.69
N VAL A 109 8.12 -9.94 -17.10
CA VAL A 109 6.87 -10.14 -16.39
C VAL A 109 7.02 -11.26 -15.37
N HIS A 110 6.59 -11.01 -14.13
CA HIS A 110 6.68 -11.95 -13.02
C HIS A 110 5.35 -12.07 -12.30
N ARG A 111 5.05 -13.27 -11.82
CA ARG A 111 3.86 -13.55 -11.00
C ARG A 111 4.28 -13.68 -9.54
N ILE A 112 3.61 -12.91 -8.68
CA ILE A 112 3.82 -12.89 -7.23
C ILE A 112 2.54 -13.40 -6.56
N GLU A 113 2.63 -14.51 -5.84
CA GLU A 113 1.50 -15.01 -5.07
C GLU A 113 1.32 -14.23 -3.78
N THR A 114 0.07 -13.85 -3.49
CA THR A 114 -0.33 -13.14 -2.26
C THR A 114 -1.51 -13.84 -1.59
N PRO A 115 -1.87 -13.52 -0.36
CA PRO A 115 -3.04 -14.09 0.31
C PRO A 115 -4.38 -13.88 -0.43
N VAL A 116 -4.49 -12.86 -1.29
CA VAL A 116 -5.70 -12.56 -2.07
C VAL A 116 -5.63 -12.99 -3.53
N GLY A 117 -4.56 -13.67 -3.92
CA GLY A 117 -4.36 -14.16 -5.28
C GLY A 117 -3.01 -13.79 -5.86
N THR A 118 -2.82 -14.13 -7.13
CA THR A 118 -1.58 -13.86 -7.86
C THR A 118 -1.63 -12.47 -8.49
N VAL A 119 -0.60 -11.68 -8.23
CA VAL A 119 -0.39 -10.35 -8.79
C VAL A 119 0.65 -10.44 -9.90
N GLU A 120 0.38 -9.80 -11.04
CA GLU A 120 1.35 -9.64 -12.11
C GLU A 120 2.13 -8.35 -11.95
N ALA A 121 3.46 -8.46 -11.97
CA ALA A 121 4.36 -7.33 -11.88
C ALA A 121 5.41 -7.41 -13.01
N THR A 122 5.66 -6.28 -13.67
CA THR A 122 6.69 -6.16 -14.71
C THR A 122 7.87 -5.38 -14.18
N LEU A 123 9.03 -6.02 -14.10
CA LEU A 123 10.30 -5.33 -13.88
C LEU A 123 10.82 -4.83 -15.24
N HIS A 124 11.00 -3.52 -15.37
CA HIS A 124 11.53 -2.90 -16.59
C HIS A 124 13.06 -2.83 -16.59
N ASP A 125 13.68 -2.61 -17.77
CA ASP A 125 15.13 -2.48 -17.89
C ASP A 125 15.72 -1.31 -17.09
N ASP A 126 14.94 -0.25 -16.86
CA ASP A 126 15.30 0.88 -16.01
C ASP A 126 15.08 0.63 -14.51
N LEU A 127 14.76 -0.61 -14.15
CA LEU A 127 14.48 -1.09 -12.80
C LEU A 127 13.23 -0.49 -12.15
N SER A 128 12.41 0.25 -12.89
CA SER A 128 11.04 0.56 -12.43
C SER A 128 10.17 -0.68 -12.51
N VAL A 129 9.09 -0.69 -11.73
CA VAL A 129 8.17 -1.84 -11.65
C VAL A 129 6.76 -1.37 -11.94
N SER A 130 6.08 -2.04 -12.87
CA SER A 130 4.64 -1.90 -13.08
C SER A 130 3.91 -3.03 -12.37
N VAL A 131 2.85 -2.69 -11.65
CA VAL A 131 1.95 -3.66 -10.99
C VAL A 131 0.55 -3.50 -11.58
N ARG A 132 0.01 -4.59 -12.16
CA ARG A 132 -1.37 -4.65 -12.59
C ARG A 132 -2.24 -4.89 -11.37
N ASN A 133 -3.04 -3.88 -11.01
CA ASN A 133 -3.85 -3.90 -9.81
C ASN A 133 -5.17 -4.67 -10.01
N VAL A 134 -5.91 -4.86 -8.93
CA VAL A 134 -7.29 -5.39 -8.96
C VAL A 134 -8.23 -4.43 -9.69
N PRO A 135 -9.39 -4.88 -10.19
CA PRO A 135 -10.41 -4.00 -10.74
C PRO A 135 -10.77 -2.88 -9.77
N ALA A 136 -10.86 -1.65 -10.30
CA ALA A 136 -11.18 -0.45 -9.55
C ALA A 136 -12.45 0.22 -10.11
N TYR A 137 -13.26 0.82 -9.23
CA TYR A 137 -14.50 1.48 -9.62
C TYR A 137 -14.90 2.57 -8.63
N ARG A 138 -15.65 3.57 -9.12
CA ARG A 138 -16.31 4.56 -8.26
C ARG A 138 -17.64 3.99 -7.77
N HIS A 139 -17.83 3.92 -6.46
CA HIS A 139 -19.06 3.47 -5.81
C HIS A 139 -20.09 4.60 -5.72
N ALA A 140 -19.66 5.78 -5.26
CA ALA A 140 -20.55 6.93 -5.12
C ALA A 140 -19.81 8.24 -5.47
N LYS A 141 -20.53 9.19 -6.07
CA LYS A 141 -19.99 10.49 -6.47
C LYS A 141 -20.52 11.61 -5.59
N GLY A 142 -19.64 12.51 -5.16
CA GLY A 142 -19.99 13.77 -4.50
C GLY A 142 -20.75 13.60 -3.21
N VAL A 143 -20.42 12.58 -2.42
CA VAL A 143 -21.04 12.29 -1.12
C VAL A 143 -20.73 13.45 -0.17
N ALA A 144 -21.78 14.06 0.38
CA ALA A 144 -21.65 15.17 1.33
C ALA A 144 -21.33 14.63 2.73
N LEU A 145 -20.39 15.27 3.41
CA LEU A 145 -19.98 14.96 4.76
C LEU A 145 -19.78 16.26 5.53
N ASP A 146 -20.27 16.33 6.76
CA ASP A 146 -19.90 17.39 7.70
C ASP A 146 -18.70 16.94 8.54
N VAL A 147 -17.55 17.58 8.28
CA VAL A 147 -16.29 17.21 8.91
C VAL A 147 -16.17 17.93 10.25
N PRO A 148 -16.03 17.22 11.38
CA PRO A 148 -15.96 17.82 12.70
C PRO A 148 -14.86 18.87 12.81
N GLY A 149 -15.24 20.10 13.14
CA GLY A 149 -14.32 21.23 13.30
C GLY A 149 -13.89 21.93 12.00
N TYR A 150 -14.29 21.40 10.82
CA TYR A 150 -13.87 21.94 9.50
C TYR A 150 -15.06 22.31 8.59
N GLY A 151 -16.25 21.77 8.88
CA GLY A 151 -17.45 22.06 8.11
C GLY A 151 -17.69 21.11 6.93
N PRO A 152 -18.64 21.45 6.03
CA PRO A 152 -19.09 20.53 4.98
C PRO A 152 -18.04 20.35 3.86
N VAL A 153 -17.89 19.10 3.40
CA VAL A 153 -17.06 18.71 2.28
C VAL A 153 -17.81 17.74 1.39
N LYS A 154 -17.37 17.58 0.14
CA LYS A 154 -17.86 16.54 -0.78
C LYS A 154 -16.70 15.69 -1.25
N GLY A 155 -16.89 14.37 -1.26
CA GLY A 155 -15.91 13.42 -1.77
C GLY A 155 -16.55 12.30 -2.56
N ASP A 156 -15.75 11.60 -3.35
CA ASP A 156 -16.15 10.38 -4.04
C ASP A 156 -15.77 9.18 -3.19
N ILE A 157 -16.61 8.14 -3.18
CA ILE A 157 -16.29 6.85 -2.59
C ILE A 157 -15.89 5.91 -3.73
N ALA A 158 -14.67 5.38 -3.67
CA ALA A 158 -14.16 4.49 -4.70
C ALA A 158 -13.34 3.33 -4.13
N TRP A 159 -13.33 2.23 -4.88
CA TRP A 159 -12.55 1.03 -4.64
C TRP A 159 -11.36 0.98 -5.59
N GLY A 160 -10.15 0.85 -5.05
CA GLY A 160 -8.91 0.67 -5.80
C GLY A 160 -8.05 -0.49 -5.28
N GLY A 161 -8.65 -1.41 -4.51
CA GLY A 161 -8.01 -2.45 -3.71
C GLY A 161 -8.19 -2.23 -2.21
N ASN A 162 -8.54 -1.00 -1.83
CA ASN A 162 -9.05 -0.57 -0.53
C ASN A 162 -10.18 0.43 -0.78
N TRP A 163 -10.96 0.76 0.24
CA TRP A 163 -11.99 1.79 0.18
C TRP A 163 -11.40 3.16 0.48
N PHE A 164 -11.67 4.10 -0.40
CA PHE A 164 -11.19 5.49 -0.30
C PHE A 164 -12.34 6.47 -0.25
N PHE A 165 -12.17 7.53 0.55
CA PHE A 165 -12.89 8.79 0.39
C PHE A 165 -11.95 9.82 -0.22
N LEU A 166 -12.28 10.26 -1.44
CA LEU A 166 -11.44 11.06 -2.33
C LEU A 166 -11.96 12.49 -2.36
N ILE A 167 -11.16 13.47 -1.92
CA ILE A 167 -11.56 14.86 -1.78
C ILE A 167 -10.64 15.76 -2.58
N SER A 168 -11.20 16.61 -3.46
CA SER A 168 -10.43 17.61 -4.22
C SER A 168 -10.67 19.05 -3.73
N ASP A 169 -11.87 19.34 -3.18
CA ASP A 169 -12.20 20.68 -2.66
C ASP A 169 -12.26 20.61 -1.12
N HIS A 170 -11.12 20.70 -0.48
CA HIS A 170 -10.95 20.56 0.97
C HIS A 170 -10.28 21.77 1.64
N GLY A 171 -9.79 22.74 0.88
CA GLY A 171 -9.16 23.97 1.38
C GLY A 171 -7.81 23.79 2.08
N GLN A 172 -7.24 22.57 2.12
CA GLN A 172 -5.94 22.31 2.74
C GLN A 172 -4.81 22.42 1.71
N ARG A 173 -3.63 22.88 2.13
CA ARG A 173 -2.42 22.88 1.31
C ARG A 173 -1.73 21.51 1.36
N VAL A 174 -1.72 20.79 0.24
CA VAL A 174 -1.06 19.47 0.14
C VAL A 174 0.44 19.68 -0.11
N ALA A 175 1.23 19.60 0.97
CA ALA A 175 2.68 19.76 0.93
C ALA A 175 3.36 19.06 2.11
N GLY A 176 4.62 18.63 1.94
CA GLY A 176 5.36 17.87 2.94
C GLY A 176 5.59 18.58 4.27
N ASP A 177 5.68 19.92 4.27
CA ASP A 177 5.78 20.73 5.48
C ASP A 177 4.43 20.95 6.20
N ASN A 178 3.31 20.46 5.65
CA ASN A 178 1.96 20.58 6.19
C ASN A 178 1.36 19.21 6.62
N VAL A 179 2.14 18.16 6.69
CA VAL A 179 1.66 16.79 6.99
C VAL A 179 0.86 16.71 8.28
N ALA A 180 1.27 17.41 9.34
CA ALA A 180 0.56 17.37 10.62
C ALA A 180 -0.89 17.92 10.50
N ALA A 181 -1.11 19.03 9.79
CA ALA A 181 -2.44 19.58 9.56
C ALA A 181 -3.27 18.70 8.61
N LEU A 182 -2.64 18.13 7.57
CA LEU A 182 -3.29 17.21 6.65
C LEU A 182 -3.74 15.93 7.37
N THR A 183 -2.91 15.37 8.26
CA THR A 183 -3.25 14.21 9.10
C THR A 183 -4.43 14.55 10.02
N ALA A 184 -4.42 15.69 10.72
CA ALA A 184 -5.51 16.09 11.59
C ALA A 184 -6.83 16.26 10.81
N TYR A 185 -6.78 16.90 9.63
CA TYR A 185 -7.95 17.06 8.77
C TYR A 185 -8.49 15.70 8.28
N ALA A 186 -7.63 14.86 7.73
CA ALA A 186 -8.03 13.54 7.20
C ALA A 186 -8.56 12.62 8.31
N SER A 187 -8.00 12.69 9.54
CA SER A 187 -8.54 11.99 10.71
C SER A 187 -9.95 12.45 11.06
N ALA A 188 -10.20 13.78 11.05
CA ALA A 188 -11.53 14.32 11.27
C ALA A 188 -12.54 13.91 10.18
N VAL A 189 -12.08 13.79 8.91
CA VAL A 189 -12.90 13.25 7.81
C VAL A 189 -13.27 11.81 8.12
N ARG A 190 -12.32 10.96 8.49
CA ARG A 190 -12.56 9.55 8.83
C ARG A 190 -13.56 9.41 9.98
N GLU A 191 -13.37 10.16 11.07
CA GLU A 191 -14.33 10.19 12.19
C GLU A 191 -15.74 10.65 11.74
N GLY A 192 -15.81 11.62 10.84
CA GLY A 192 -17.08 12.10 10.26
C GLY A 192 -17.80 11.00 9.48
N LEU A 193 -17.08 10.22 8.66
CA LEU A 193 -17.64 9.10 7.91
C LEU A 193 -18.18 8.00 8.85
N GLU A 194 -17.42 7.65 9.88
CA GLU A 194 -17.83 6.68 10.90
C GLU A 194 -19.11 7.13 11.62
N ARG A 195 -19.17 8.37 12.08
CA ARG A 195 -20.36 8.94 12.75
C ARG A 195 -21.58 9.01 11.86
N ALA A 196 -21.38 9.28 10.57
CA ALA A 196 -22.45 9.35 9.58
C ALA A 196 -22.89 7.97 9.06
N GLY A 197 -22.17 6.89 9.40
CA GLY A 197 -22.44 5.54 8.89
C GLY A 197 -22.19 5.42 7.38
N ILE A 198 -21.29 6.26 6.82
CA ILE A 198 -20.95 6.25 5.40
C ILE A 198 -19.90 5.18 5.16
N THR A 199 -20.21 4.23 4.26
CA THR A 199 -19.38 3.07 3.95
C THR A 199 -19.23 2.87 2.44
N GLY A 200 -18.31 2.01 2.04
CA GLY A 200 -18.25 1.43 0.71
C GLY A 200 -19.37 0.39 0.48
N ALA A 201 -19.30 -0.32 -0.63
CA ALA A 201 -20.26 -1.38 -0.95
C ALA A 201 -20.29 -2.46 0.13
N ASN A 202 -21.48 -3.01 0.40
CA ASN A 202 -21.72 -4.07 1.39
C ASN A 202 -21.23 -3.73 2.81
N GLY A 203 -21.22 -2.45 3.18
CA GLY A 203 -20.75 -2.00 4.49
C GLY A 203 -19.23 -1.99 4.64
N GLY A 204 -18.48 -2.00 3.52
CA GLY A 204 -17.02 -1.93 3.54
C GLY A 204 -16.53 -0.67 4.23
N GLU A 205 -15.62 -0.80 5.19
CA GLU A 205 -15.02 0.32 5.91
C GLU A 205 -14.21 1.19 4.95
N ILE A 206 -14.42 2.52 5.02
CA ILE A 206 -13.57 3.49 4.31
C ILE A 206 -12.41 3.83 5.24
N ASP A 207 -11.32 3.11 5.07
CA ASP A 207 -10.13 3.16 5.93
C ASP A 207 -9.04 4.09 5.41
N HIS A 208 -9.17 4.59 4.16
CA HIS A 208 -8.24 5.54 3.55
C HIS A 208 -8.94 6.86 3.20
N ILE A 209 -8.29 7.97 3.53
CA ILE A 209 -8.71 9.32 3.13
C ILE A 209 -7.64 9.92 2.23
N GLU A 210 -8.03 10.37 1.04
CA GLU A 210 -7.10 10.93 0.08
C GLU A 210 -7.50 12.35 -0.33
N LEU A 211 -6.57 13.29 -0.14
CA LEU A 211 -6.74 14.71 -0.41
C LEU A 211 -5.92 15.08 -1.65
N PHE A 212 -6.56 15.66 -2.66
CA PHE A 212 -5.92 16.04 -3.92
C PHE A 212 -5.73 17.54 -4.05
N ALA A 213 -4.64 17.93 -4.70
CA ALA A 213 -4.38 19.28 -5.13
C ALA A 213 -3.80 19.29 -6.56
N ASP A 214 -3.88 20.45 -7.21
CA ASP A 214 -3.17 20.69 -8.45
C ASP A 214 -1.66 20.66 -8.21
N ASP A 215 -0.92 20.20 -9.22
CA ASP A 215 0.54 20.15 -9.21
C ASP A 215 1.08 20.80 -10.48
N PRO A 216 2.10 21.67 -10.41
CA PRO A 216 2.59 22.39 -11.58
C PRO A 216 3.36 21.50 -12.58
N GLU A 217 3.85 20.34 -12.14
CA GLU A 217 4.69 19.44 -12.94
C GLU A 217 4.02 18.11 -13.28
N HIS A 218 2.97 17.75 -12.53
CA HIS A 218 2.27 16.46 -12.62
C HIS A 218 0.76 16.68 -12.77
N ASP A 219 0.04 15.62 -13.07
CA ASP A 219 -1.40 15.71 -13.30
C ASP A 219 -2.20 15.92 -12.00
N SER A 220 -1.63 15.54 -10.86
CA SER A 220 -2.16 15.81 -9.52
C SER A 220 -1.12 15.53 -8.45
N ARG A 221 -1.32 16.10 -7.25
CA ARG A 221 -0.61 15.77 -6.01
C ARG A 221 -1.61 15.26 -4.98
N SER A 222 -1.23 14.27 -4.18
CA SER A 222 -2.10 13.78 -3.11
C SER A 222 -1.40 13.62 -1.76
N PHE A 223 -2.21 13.66 -0.71
CA PHE A 223 -1.90 13.19 0.63
C PHE A 223 -2.86 12.06 0.96
N VAL A 224 -2.36 10.94 1.45
CA VAL A 224 -3.15 9.77 1.82
C VAL A 224 -2.97 9.48 3.30
N LEU A 225 -4.07 9.43 4.05
CA LEU A 225 -4.11 8.87 5.39
C LEU A 225 -4.49 7.40 5.29
N CYS A 226 -3.62 6.52 5.82
CA CYS A 226 -3.81 5.08 5.86
C CYS A 226 -4.41 4.61 7.19
N PRO A 227 -4.84 3.33 7.30
CA PRO A 227 -5.16 2.71 8.58
C PRO A 227 -4.01 2.89 9.59
N GLY A 228 -4.35 3.10 10.87
CA GLY A 228 -3.36 3.38 11.92
C GLY A 228 -2.86 4.81 11.97
N LEU A 229 -3.48 5.73 11.20
CA LEU A 229 -3.19 7.18 11.16
C LEU A 229 -1.80 7.54 10.61
N ALA A 230 -1.09 6.60 9.99
CA ALA A 230 0.11 6.91 9.23
C ALA A 230 -0.26 7.48 7.84
N TYR A 231 0.53 8.44 7.35
CA TYR A 231 0.36 8.90 5.97
C TYR A 231 1.27 8.12 5.03
N ASP A 232 0.81 7.88 3.80
CA ASP A 232 1.61 7.26 2.74
C ASP A 232 2.60 8.30 2.18
N ARG A 233 3.91 7.96 2.15
CA ARG A 233 4.93 8.82 1.54
C ARG A 233 4.92 8.68 0.02
N SER A 234 4.49 7.52 -0.49
CA SER A 234 4.28 7.30 -1.91
C SER A 234 2.96 7.92 -2.37
N PRO A 235 2.71 7.98 -3.70
CA PRO A 235 1.40 8.43 -4.22
C PRO A 235 0.23 7.48 -3.91
N CYS A 236 0.44 6.39 -3.20
CA CYS A 236 -0.50 5.31 -2.90
C CYS A 236 -1.02 4.60 -4.17
N GLY A 237 -0.63 3.34 -4.37
CA GLY A 237 -1.03 2.61 -5.58
C GLY A 237 -2.53 2.33 -5.66
N THR A 238 -3.16 1.94 -4.54
CA THR A 238 -4.61 1.71 -4.45
C THR A 238 -5.41 3.01 -4.49
N GLY A 239 -4.90 4.10 -3.90
CA GLY A 239 -5.49 5.43 -3.99
C GLY A 239 -5.44 5.99 -5.41
N THR A 240 -4.28 5.92 -6.07
CA THR A 240 -4.15 6.27 -7.48
C THR A 240 -5.12 5.45 -8.36
N SER A 241 -5.28 4.15 -8.08
CA SER A 241 -6.25 3.31 -8.80
C SER A 241 -7.69 3.77 -8.61
N ALA A 242 -8.09 4.13 -7.39
CA ALA A 242 -9.39 4.70 -7.08
C ALA A 242 -9.60 6.05 -7.78
N LYS A 243 -8.56 6.91 -7.84
CA LYS A 243 -8.57 8.17 -8.58
C LYS A 243 -8.79 7.96 -10.07
N LEU A 244 -8.07 7.01 -10.70
CA LEU A 244 -8.25 6.67 -12.11
C LEU A 244 -9.68 6.20 -12.39
N ALA A 245 -10.26 5.39 -11.51
CA ALA A 245 -11.64 4.95 -11.64
C ALA A 245 -12.64 6.12 -11.63
N CYS A 246 -12.41 7.12 -10.79
CA CYS A 246 -13.24 8.34 -10.78
C CYS A 246 -13.06 9.16 -12.07
N LEU A 247 -11.82 9.31 -12.55
CA LEU A 247 -11.52 10.04 -13.79
C LEU A 247 -12.12 9.35 -15.02
N ALA A 248 -12.01 8.01 -15.10
CA ALA A 248 -12.62 7.21 -16.16
C ALA A 248 -14.14 7.35 -16.16
N ALA A 249 -14.78 7.23 -15.00
CA ALA A 249 -16.23 7.38 -14.85
C ALA A 249 -16.73 8.80 -15.18
N ASP A 250 -15.88 9.81 -15.11
CA ASP A 250 -16.17 11.19 -15.52
C ASP A 250 -15.78 11.51 -16.98
N GLY A 251 -15.19 10.54 -17.69
CA GLY A 251 -14.68 10.75 -19.06
C GLY A 251 -13.50 11.73 -19.14
N LYS A 252 -12.77 11.92 -18.03
CA LYS A 252 -11.66 12.87 -17.91
C LYS A 252 -10.29 12.28 -18.23
N LEU A 253 -10.19 10.96 -18.27
CA LEU A 253 -8.98 10.24 -18.67
C LEU A 253 -9.39 9.10 -19.60
N ALA A 254 -8.71 8.96 -20.75
CA ALA A 254 -8.95 7.86 -21.67
C ALA A 254 -8.13 6.62 -21.30
N PRO A 255 -8.59 5.39 -21.66
CA PRO A 255 -7.83 4.17 -21.49
C PRO A 255 -6.44 4.27 -22.11
N GLY A 256 -5.42 3.72 -21.43
CA GLY A 256 -4.03 3.73 -21.87
C GLY A 256 -3.29 5.06 -21.71
N VAL A 257 -3.98 6.16 -21.44
CA VAL A 257 -3.33 7.46 -21.20
C VAL A 257 -2.66 7.43 -19.82
N VAL A 258 -1.41 7.87 -19.76
CA VAL A 258 -0.63 7.90 -18.51
C VAL A 258 -1.03 9.10 -17.68
N TRP A 259 -1.40 8.85 -16.44
CA TRP A 259 -1.62 9.81 -15.35
C TRP A 259 -0.39 9.83 -14.44
N ARG A 260 0.14 11.01 -14.15
CA ARG A 260 1.29 11.20 -13.25
C ARG A 260 0.79 11.71 -11.91
N GLN A 261 0.77 10.83 -10.91
CA GLN A 261 0.36 11.16 -9.55
C GLN A 261 1.56 11.45 -8.69
N ALA A 262 1.68 12.69 -8.20
CA ALA A 262 2.68 13.05 -7.21
C ALA A 262 2.18 12.79 -5.78
N SER A 263 3.07 12.40 -4.89
CA SER A 263 2.80 12.30 -3.45
C SER A 263 3.02 13.62 -2.73
N VAL A 264 2.62 13.67 -1.46
CA VAL A 264 2.85 14.84 -0.60
C VAL A 264 4.33 15.20 -0.44
N ILE A 265 5.25 14.23 -0.58
CA ILE A 265 6.70 14.46 -0.53
C ILE A 265 7.35 14.62 -1.90
N GLY A 266 6.58 14.53 -3.01
CA GLY A 266 7.06 14.74 -4.37
C GLY A 266 7.52 13.50 -5.12
N SER A 267 7.36 12.27 -4.59
CA SER A 267 7.54 11.05 -5.37
C SER A 267 6.40 10.87 -6.37
N VAL A 268 6.64 10.17 -7.49
CA VAL A 268 5.68 10.09 -8.59
C VAL A 268 5.41 8.64 -8.99
N PHE A 269 4.12 8.30 -9.15
CA PHE A 269 3.70 7.12 -9.87
C PHE A 269 3.15 7.49 -11.25
N HIS A 270 3.43 6.63 -12.22
CA HIS A 270 2.83 6.69 -13.55
C HIS A 270 1.75 5.61 -13.60
N ALA A 271 0.53 6.01 -13.85
CA ALA A 271 -0.60 5.11 -13.83
C ALA A 271 -1.40 5.20 -15.13
N SER A 272 -1.90 4.07 -15.61
CA SER A 272 -2.84 3.98 -16.72
C SER A 272 -3.86 2.90 -16.42
N TYR A 273 -4.88 2.76 -17.25
CA TYR A 273 -5.88 1.73 -17.06
C TYR A 273 -6.38 1.14 -18.37
N GLU A 274 -6.93 -0.06 -18.26
CA GLU A 274 -7.75 -0.72 -19.28
C GLU A 274 -9.20 -0.77 -18.80
N GLU A 275 -10.16 -0.65 -19.73
CA GLU A 275 -11.58 -0.82 -19.41
C GLU A 275 -11.93 -2.29 -19.19
N THR A 276 -12.88 -2.56 -18.33
CA THR A 276 -13.44 -3.89 -18.04
C THR A 276 -14.93 -3.78 -17.75
N ASP A 277 -15.64 -4.90 -17.78
CA ASP A 277 -17.06 -4.96 -17.39
C ASP A 277 -17.20 -4.60 -15.90
N GLY A 278 -17.71 -3.40 -15.62
CA GLY A 278 -17.97 -2.91 -14.27
C GLY A 278 -16.89 -2.01 -13.65
N GLY A 279 -15.90 -1.53 -14.44
CA GLY A 279 -14.90 -0.59 -13.96
C GLY A 279 -13.66 -0.53 -14.84
N ILE A 280 -12.51 -0.41 -14.20
CA ILE A 280 -11.22 -0.35 -14.87
C ILE A 280 -10.23 -1.31 -14.22
N VAL A 281 -9.19 -1.72 -14.92
CA VAL A 281 -8.02 -2.40 -14.35
C VAL A 281 -6.81 -1.48 -14.44
N PRO A 282 -6.40 -0.87 -13.33
CA PRO A 282 -5.25 0.04 -13.31
C PRO A 282 -3.91 -0.72 -13.39
N THR A 283 -2.93 -0.08 -14.02
CA THR A 283 -1.52 -0.45 -13.93
C THR A 283 -0.76 0.72 -13.33
N ILE A 284 -0.06 0.46 -12.23
CA ILE A 284 0.73 1.47 -11.49
C ILE A 284 2.20 1.18 -11.70
N ARG A 285 2.95 2.16 -12.19
CA ARG A 285 4.41 2.09 -12.35
C ARG A 285 5.09 3.02 -11.36
N GLY A 286 6.03 2.47 -10.59
CA GLY A 286 6.84 3.19 -9.63
C GLY A 286 8.27 2.67 -9.57
N THR A 287 9.12 3.35 -8.79
CA THR A 287 10.53 2.97 -8.59
C THR A 287 10.78 2.73 -7.11
N ALA A 288 11.45 1.61 -6.83
CA ALA A 288 11.95 1.31 -5.49
C ALA A 288 13.47 1.35 -5.44
N HIS A 289 13.98 1.79 -4.28
CA HIS A 289 15.41 1.84 -3.98
C HIS A 289 15.68 1.02 -2.73
N LEU A 290 16.76 0.22 -2.77
CA LEU A 290 17.23 -0.53 -1.62
C LEU A 290 17.89 0.42 -0.63
N SER A 291 17.67 0.19 0.67
CA SER A 291 18.17 1.06 1.74
C SER A 291 19.04 0.33 2.74
N ALA A 292 18.84 -0.97 2.96
CA ALA A 292 19.68 -1.76 3.87
C ALA A 292 19.58 -3.27 3.61
N GLU A 293 20.66 -3.98 3.94
CA GLU A 293 20.66 -5.42 4.23
C GLU A 293 21.08 -5.60 5.68
N ALA A 294 20.32 -6.36 6.47
CA ALA A 294 20.59 -6.51 7.87
C ALA A 294 20.16 -7.86 8.44
N THR A 295 20.67 -8.17 9.62
CA THR A 295 20.18 -9.26 10.46
C THR A 295 19.63 -8.68 11.75
N LEU A 296 18.33 -8.79 11.95
CA LEU A 296 17.70 -8.46 13.22
C LEU A 296 18.06 -9.53 14.25
N LEU A 297 18.42 -9.07 15.45
CA LEU A 297 18.77 -9.96 16.56
C LEU A 297 17.67 -9.88 17.62
N ILE A 298 17.29 -11.06 18.13
CA ILE A 298 16.33 -11.18 19.21
C ILE A 298 16.97 -12.03 20.30
N GLU A 299 17.32 -11.41 21.42
CA GLU A 299 17.82 -12.09 22.60
C GLU A 299 16.66 -12.70 23.39
N GLU A 300 16.90 -13.84 24.04
CA GLU A 300 15.83 -14.59 24.72
C GLU A 300 15.37 -13.92 26.01
N ASP A 301 16.26 -13.17 26.64
CA ASP A 301 16.08 -12.44 27.90
C ASP A 301 15.71 -10.95 27.69
N ASP A 302 15.64 -10.47 26.44
CA ASP A 302 15.18 -9.12 26.11
C ASP A 302 13.64 -9.04 26.28
N PRO A 303 13.12 -8.26 27.26
CA PRO A 303 11.68 -8.11 27.46
C PRO A 303 10.96 -7.46 26.30
N PHE A 304 11.67 -6.74 25.43
CA PHE A 304 11.16 -6.09 24.22
C PHE A 304 11.61 -6.79 22.94
N GLY A 305 12.21 -7.97 23.06
CA GLY A 305 12.75 -8.74 21.95
C GLY A 305 11.73 -9.13 20.88
N TRP A 306 10.45 -9.14 21.22
CA TRP A 306 9.35 -9.44 20.28
C TRP A 306 8.54 -8.23 19.86
N GLY A 307 9.03 -7.02 20.12
CA GLY A 307 8.38 -5.74 19.80
C GLY A 307 7.66 -5.14 21.00
N ILE A 308 7.51 -3.83 20.96
CA ILE A 308 6.74 -3.06 21.94
C ILE A 308 5.31 -2.92 21.37
N ALA A 309 4.35 -3.58 22.02
CA ALA A 309 2.95 -3.42 21.63
C ALA A 309 2.47 -1.99 21.93
N PRO A 310 1.65 -1.37 21.05
CA PRO A 310 1.09 -0.03 21.25
C PRO A 310 0.10 0.02 22.40
#